data_223039c84680114883638c8e4c518b92
#
_entry.id   223039c84680114883638c8e4c518b92
#
_cell.length_a   1.000
_cell.length_b   1.000
_cell.length_c   1.000
_cell.angle_alpha   90.00
_cell.angle_beta   90.00
_cell.angle_gamma   90.00
#
_symmetry.space_group_name_H-M   'P 1'
#
loop_
_entity.id
_entity.type
_entity.pdbx_description
1 polymer ?
#
loop_
_entity_poly.entity_id
_entity_poly.type
_entity_poly.pdbx_seq_one_letter_code
_entity_poly.pdbx_strand_id
1 'polypeptide(L)' 'MEERLDGLKPGKKGVVKRVSSGGALKKRLLDMGIVPGCSLEVLRTAPLGDPVEVRIRGYNLSLRKEEAVRVYVEVL' A
#
# COMPACT_ATOMS: atom_id res chain seq x y z
N MET A 1 -9.27 -5.68 -10.63
CA MET A 1 -8.77 -4.47 -11.32
C MET A 1 -7.61 -3.90 -10.52
N GLU A 2 -6.51 -3.62 -11.18
CA GLU A 2 -5.35 -3.07 -10.50
C GLU A 2 -5.52 -1.58 -10.25
N GLU A 3 -5.26 -1.16 -9.00
CA GLU A 3 -5.35 0.24 -8.61
C GLU A 3 -4.15 0.62 -7.75
N ARG A 4 -3.82 1.91 -7.74
CA ARG A 4 -2.80 2.40 -6.83
C ARG A 4 -3.36 2.40 -5.42
N LEU A 5 -2.49 2.10 -4.44
CA LEU A 5 -2.90 2.02 -3.05
C LEU A 5 -3.51 3.34 -2.54
N ASP A 6 -2.99 4.48 -3.00
CA ASP A 6 -3.49 5.78 -2.56
C ASP A 6 -4.91 6.08 -3.03
N GLY A 7 -5.41 5.32 -4.01
CA GLY A 7 -6.78 5.48 -4.50
C GLY A 7 -7.80 4.61 -3.80
N LEU A 8 -7.37 3.75 -2.90
CA LEU A 8 -8.30 2.85 -2.21
C LEU A 8 -8.91 3.53 -1.00
N LYS A 9 -10.21 3.32 -0.82
CA LYS A 9 -10.92 3.86 0.34
C LYS A 9 -10.72 2.96 1.55
N PRO A 10 -10.86 3.51 2.77
CA PRO A 10 -10.80 2.70 3.99
C PRO A 10 -11.77 1.54 3.92
N GLY A 11 -11.32 0.39 4.41
CA GLY A 11 -12.07 -0.85 4.39
C GLY A 11 -11.83 -1.73 3.17
N LYS A 12 -11.19 -1.19 2.14
CA LYS A 12 -10.89 -1.99 0.95
C LYS A 12 -9.71 -2.91 1.20
N LYS A 13 -9.79 -4.09 0.60
CA LYS A 13 -8.74 -5.09 0.69
C LYS A 13 -8.21 -5.37 -0.70
N GLY A 14 -6.95 -5.76 -0.77
CA GLY A 14 -6.34 -6.10 -2.04
C GLY A 14 -5.08 -6.91 -1.88
N VAL A 15 -4.58 -7.40 -3.00
CA VAL A 15 -3.33 -8.15 -3.06
C VAL A 15 -2.32 -7.29 -3.81
N VAL A 16 -1.14 -7.12 -3.23
CA VAL A 16 -0.09 -6.33 -3.87
C VAL A 16 0.32 -7.02 -5.16
N LYS A 17 0.29 -6.28 -6.26
CA LYS A 17 0.67 -6.80 -7.57
C LYS A 17 2.09 -6.39 -7.93
N ARG A 18 2.43 -5.15 -7.69
CA ARG A 18 3.76 -4.64 -8.00
C ARG A 18 4.03 -3.32 -7.28
N VAL A 19 5.31 -3.02 -7.17
CA VAL A 19 5.79 -1.73 -6.68
C VAL A 19 6.51 -1.08 -7.84
N SER A 20 6.04 0.08 -8.28
CA SER A 20 6.50 0.71 -9.52
C SER A 20 7.78 1.52 -9.39
N SER A 21 8.30 1.67 -8.19
CA SER A 21 9.52 2.44 -7.97
C SER A 21 10.74 1.53 -8.01
N GLY A 22 11.88 2.10 -8.35
CA GLY A 22 13.17 1.41 -8.22
C GLY A 22 13.99 1.97 -7.08
N GLY A 23 15.22 1.48 -6.93
CA GLY A 23 16.18 2.01 -5.97
C GLY A 23 15.76 1.90 -4.52
N ALA A 24 16.13 2.92 -3.74
CA ALA A 24 15.96 2.90 -2.29
C ALA A 24 14.50 2.83 -1.85
N LEU A 25 13.60 3.51 -2.57
CA LEU A 25 12.20 3.52 -2.19
C LEU A 25 11.57 2.13 -2.32
N LYS A 26 11.85 1.44 -3.42
CA LYS A 26 11.35 0.08 -3.61
C LYS A 26 11.88 -0.84 -2.55
N LYS A 27 13.18 -0.76 -2.26
CA LYS A 27 13.79 -1.60 -1.24
C LYS A 27 13.13 -1.35 0.12
N ARG A 28 12.88 -0.08 0.45
CA ARG A 28 12.25 0.27 1.71
C ARG A 28 10.86 -0.34 1.81
N LEU A 29 10.06 -0.24 0.75
CA LEU A 29 8.72 -0.81 0.75
C LEU A 29 8.76 -2.33 0.90
N LEU A 30 9.69 -2.98 0.20
CA LEU A 30 9.85 -4.44 0.33
C LEU A 30 10.26 -4.82 1.75
N ASP A 31 11.17 -4.07 2.35
CA ASP A 31 11.61 -4.32 3.71
C ASP A 31 10.48 -4.15 4.73
N MET A 32 9.51 -3.31 4.41
CA MET A 32 8.33 -3.11 5.25
C MET A 32 7.29 -4.22 5.08
N GLY A 33 7.51 -5.14 4.15
CA GLY A 33 6.58 -6.23 3.89
C GLY A 33 5.62 -5.98 2.73
N ILE A 34 5.77 -4.88 2.01
CA ILE A 34 4.94 -4.58 0.84
C ILE A 34 5.54 -5.32 -0.35
N VAL A 35 5.21 -6.60 -0.45
CA VAL A 35 5.78 -7.46 -1.51
C VAL A 35 4.66 -8.03 -2.37
N PRO A 36 4.93 -8.27 -3.66
CA PRO A 36 3.93 -8.88 -4.54
C PRO A 36 3.38 -10.17 -3.94
N GLY A 37 2.06 -10.32 -4.00
CA GLY A 37 1.39 -11.49 -3.46
C GLY A 37 0.87 -11.33 -2.04
N CYS A 38 1.28 -10.28 -1.32
CA CYS A 38 0.78 -10.03 0.02
C CYS A 38 -0.59 -9.38 -0.02
N SER A 39 -1.46 -9.80 0.90
CA SER A 39 -2.76 -9.15 1.08
C SER A 39 -2.62 -7.99 2.04
N LEU A 40 -3.38 -6.93 1.80
CA LEU A 40 -3.44 -5.80 2.72
C LEU A 40 -4.86 -5.26 2.80
N GLU A 41 -5.09 -4.47 3.83
CA GLU A 41 -6.36 -3.78 4.02
C GLU A 41 -6.06 -2.31 4.33
N VAL A 42 -6.77 -1.40 3.66
CA VAL A 42 -6.65 0.02 3.97
C VAL A 42 -7.47 0.29 5.22
N LEU A 43 -6.83 0.76 6.28
CA LEU A 43 -7.51 1.03 7.54
C LEU A 43 -8.08 2.43 7.57
N ARG A 44 -7.28 3.40 7.16
CA ARG A 44 -7.75 4.78 7.04
C ARG A 44 -6.75 5.62 6.25
N THR A 45 -7.25 6.75 5.78
CA THR A 45 -6.45 7.72 5.05
C THR A 45 -6.67 9.08 5.72
N ALA A 46 -5.60 9.79 6.02
CA ALA A 46 -5.70 11.12 6.58
C ALA A 46 -6.44 12.06 5.61
N PRO A 47 -7.03 13.16 6.10
CA PRO A 47 -7.86 14.03 5.28
C PRO A 47 -7.23 14.51 3.98
N LEU A 48 -5.93 14.69 3.94
CA LEU A 48 -5.23 15.13 2.73
C LEU A 48 -4.58 13.97 1.97
N GLY A 49 -4.92 12.72 2.34
CA GLY A 49 -4.38 11.55 1.67
C GLY A 49 -3.00 11.15 2.17
N ASP A 50 -2.53 11.73 3.26
CA ASP A 50 -1.19 11.47 3.78
C ASP A 50 -1.19 11.57 5.31
N PRO A 51 -0.87 10.51 6.06
CA PRO A 51 -0.48 9.18 5.57
C PRO A 51 -1.66 8.27 5.23
N VAL A 52 -1.35 7.15 4.61
CA VAL A 52 -2.30 6.06 4.38
C VAL A 52 -1.94 4.94 5.34
N GLU A 53 -2.87 4.53 6.18
CA GLU A 53 -2.63 3.42 7.11
C GLU A 53 -3.19 2.13 6.55
N VAL A 54 -2.37 1.10 6.56
CA VAL A 54 -2.76 -0.22 6.06
C VAL A 54 -2.40 -1.29 7.07
N ARG A 55 -3.14 -2.40 7.02
CA ARG A 55 -2.80 -3.60 7.78
C ARG A 55 -2.24 -4.62 6.82
N ILE A 56 -1.08 -5.16 7.14
CA ILE A 56 -0.46 -6.19 6.34
C ILE A 56 0.16 -7.22 7.28
N ARG A 57 -0.13 -8.50 7.02
CA ARG A 57 0.39 -9.62 7.82
C ARG A 57 0.16 -9.46 9.32
N GLY A 58 -0.98 -8.87 9.69
CA GLY A 58 -1.35 -8.76 11.11
C GLY A 58 -0.75 -7.58 11.84
N TYR A 59 -0.04 -6.69 11.16
CA TYR A 59 0.45 -5.47 11.78
C TYR A 59 0.11 -4.26 10.92
N ASN A 60 0.13 -3.09 11.54
CA ASN A 60 -0.27 -1.85 10.89
C ASN A 60 0.95 -1.07 10.43
N LEU A 61 0.84 -0.49 9.25
CA LEU A 61 1.88 0.37 8.67
C LEU A 61 1.27 1.69 8.28
N SER A 62 2.02 2.78 8.47
CA SER A 62 1.69 4.09 7.92
C SER A 62 2.59 4.34 6.73
N LEU A 63 1.99 4.56 5.58
CA LEU A 63 2.73 4.88 4.36
C LEU A 63 2.51 6.34 4.02
N ARG A 64 3.57 7.02 3.61
CA ARG A 64 3.43 8.35 3.06
C ARG A 64 2.76 8.26 1.71
N LYS A 65 2.07 9.33 1.32
CA LYS A 65 1.40 9.35 0.02
C LYS A 65 2.38 9.03 -1.11
N GLU A 66 3.59 9.58 -1.06
CA GLU A 66 4.62 9.32 -2.07
C GLU A 66 5.03 7.85 -2.16
N GLU A 67 4.84 7.12 -1.07
CA GLU A 67 5.08 5.68 -1.05
C GLU A 67 3.86 4.93 -1.58
N ALA A 68 2.67 5.34 -1.14
CA ALA A 68 1.44 4.66 -1.53
C ALA A 68 1.17 4.74 -3.03
N VAL A 69 1.55 5.84 -3.68
CA VAL A 69 1.35 5.98 -5.14
C VAL A 69 2.20 5.01 -5.95
N ARG A 70 3.18 4.38 -5.32
CA ARG A 70 4.06 3.41 -6.00
C ARG A 70 3.58 1.98 -5.88
N VAL A 71 2.56 1.74 -5.06
CA VAL A 71 2.08 0.39 -4.79
C VAL A 71 0.80 0.15 -5.58
N TYR A 72 0.79 -0.91 -6.37
CA TYR A 72 -0.37 -1.30 -7.16
C TYR A 72 -0.94 -2.59 -6.59
N VAL A 73 -2.26 -2.60 -6.39
CA VAL A 73 -2.94 -3.71 -5.78
C VAL A 73 -4.09 -4.20 -6.66
N GLU A 74 -4.36 -5.50 -6.58
CA GLU A 74 -5.56 -6.07 -7.16
C GLU A 74 -6.64 -6.00 -6.09
N VAL A 75 -7.69 -5.25 -6.36
CA VAL A 75 -8.77 -5.04 -5.37
C VAL A 75 -9.62 -6.30 -5.28
N LEU A 76 -9.91 -6.72 -4.07
CA LEU A 76 -10.75 -7.90 -3.81
C LEU A 76 -12.23 -7.52 -3.74
#